data_3691207c3c5d938791af08f392077a2c
#
_entry.id   3691207c3c5d938791af08f392077a2c
#
_cell.length_a   1.000
_cell.length_b   1.000
_cell.length_c   1.000
_cell.angle_alpha   90.00
_cell.angle_beta   90.00
_cell.angle_gamma   90.00
#
_symmetry.space_group_name_H-M   'P 1'
#
loop_
_entity.id
_entity.type
_entity.pdbx_description
1 polymer ?
#
loop_
_entity_poly.entity_id
_entity_poly.type
_entity_poly.pdbx_seq_one_letter_code
_entity_poly.pdbx_strand_id
1 'polypeptide(L)'
;MVNTGYDWGANLKAEVPDSILQTMKSGKALIAAHCENRVGGGLVDFGLFAEEPAMPVERVAPISYEKEWTGRYTMEQPQENWEAKEFDDSTWTEGQAAFGTDDQRNVNTPWFSPNIWVRRELTFDPALAKNKQLYLRYSHDDVFQLYVNGMQLVSTGYEWNSDLRVNIPDSIAETMKDGKAVIAAHCENRMGGALVDFGLYAELKEAEQTSVDVQATQTHYTFECGDVELKLSFTAPYLLDDLETLARPVNYISYQAKALDGKEHDVAVYFEIDPHKAFRAGQSTQMYEKDGLYLMKSGQEILKLWVDKEKDGR
;
A
#
# COMPACT_ATOMS: atom_id res chain seq x y z
N MET A 1 -8.09 22.56 -6.65
CA MET A 1 -7.29 23.80 -6.59
C MET A 1 -6.84 23.98 -5.15
N VAL A 2 -5.56 24.26 -4.92
CA VAL A 2 -5.00 24.43 -3.58
C VAL A 2 -4.97 25.90 -3.23
N ASN A 3 -5.42 26.25 -2.03
CA ASN A 3 -5.29 27.59 -1.47
C ASN A 3 -4.82 27.45 -0.02
N THR A 4 -3.59 27.83 0.26
CA THR A 4 -2.94 27.63 1.57
C THR A 4 -3.14 28.81 2.53
N GLY A 5 -3.62 29.94 2.04
CA GLY A 5 -3.63 31.17 2.84
C GLY A 5 -2.20 31.63 3.15
N TYR A 6 -1.98 32.20 4.33
CA TYR A 6 -0.65 32.60 4.81
C TYR A 6 0.05 31.42 5.45
N ASP A 7 0.86 30.72 4.65
CA ASP A 7 1.54 29.50 5.02
C ASP A 7 2.91 29.42 4.32
N TRP A 8 3.88 28.82 4.97
CA TRP A 8 5.24 28.58 4.46
C TRP A 8 5.62 27.09 4.52
N GLY A 9 4.65 26.22 4.36
CA GLY A 9 4.87 24.78 4.28
C GLY A 9 5.72 24.40 3.07
N ALA A 10 6.67 23.50 3.26
CA ALA A 10 7.43 22.87 2.18
C ALA A 10 6.92 21.46 1.92
N ASN A 11 7.05 20.99 0.66
CA ASN A 11 6.65 19.65 0.23
C ASN A 11 5.17 19.31 0.48
N LEU A 12 4.29 20.30 0.35
CA LEU A 12 2.84 20.09 0.45
C LEU A 12 2.38 19.21 -0.73
N LYS A 13 1.55 18.24 -0.44
CA LYS A 13 0.94 17.34 -1.42
C LYS A 13 -0.57 17.61 -1.49
N ALA A 14 -1.10 17.70 -2.68
CA ALA A 14 -2.52 17.82 -2.91
C ALA A 14 -2.95 16.90 -4.04
N GLU A 15 -4.01 16.14 -3.82
CA GLU A 15 -4.60 15.30 -4.85
C GLU A 15 -5.26 16.15 -5.93
N VAL A 16 -5.08 15.73 -7.20
CA VAL A 16 -5.76 16.35 -8.34
C VAL A 16 -7.12 15.67 -8.49
N PRO A 17 -8.24 16.40 -8.32
CA PRO A 17 -9.58 15.83 -8.44
C PRO A 17 -9.83 15.22 -9.83
N ASP A 18 -10.63 14.16 -9.90
CA ASP A 18 -10.98 13.47 -11.15
C ASP A 18 -11.55 14.42 -12.22
N SER A 19 -12.34 15.40 -11.81
CA SER A 19 -12.88 16.42 -12.73
C SER A 19 -11.79 17.21 -13.44
N ILE A 20 -10.64 17.44 -12.79
CA ILE A 20 -9.48 18.10 -13.39
C ILE A 20 -8.68 17.09 -14.23
N LEU A 21 -8.49 15.86 -13.76
CA LEU A 21 -7.81 14.80 -14.51
C LEU A 21 -8.48 14.54 -15.87
N GLN A 22 -9.82 14.66 -15.95
CA GLN A 22 -10.56 14.53 -17.23
C GLN A 22 -10.13 15.60 -18.26
N THR A 23 -9.74 16.79 -17.82
CA THR A 23 -9.27 17.86 -18.72
C THR A 23 -7.85 17.63 -19.23
N MET A 24 -7.09 16.73 -18.60
CA MET A 24 -5.70 16.39 -18.93
C MET A 24 -5.58 15.20 -19.91
N LYS A 25 -6.67 14.61 -20.33
CA LYS A 25 -6.69 13.42 -21.21
C LYS A 25 -5.97 13.63 -22.57
N SER A 26 -5.76 14.87 -22.97
CA SER A 26 -4.99 15.19 -24.18
C SER A 26 -3.46 15.09 -23.98
N GLY A 27 -3.01 14.74 -22.79
CA GLY A 27 -1.58 14.72 -22.43
C GLY A 27 -0.97 16.11 -22.23
N LYS A 28 -1.79 17.17 -22.24
CA LYS A 28 -1.35 18.56 -22.00
C LYS A 28 -2.09 19.14 -20.81
N ALA A 29 -1.34 19.72 -19.90
CA ALA A 29 -1.87 20.43 -18.74
C ALA A 29 -1.16 21.76 -18.57
N LEU A 30 -1.89 22.78 -18.16
CA LEU A 30 -1.33 24.03 -17.69
C LEU A 30 -1.53 24.13 -16.19
N ILE A 31 -0.41 24.17 -15.45
CA ILE A 31 -0.42 24.41 -14.01
C ILE A 31 -0.02 25.86 -13.79
N ALA A 32 -0.83 26.60 -13.07
CA ALA A 32 -0.57 27.98 -12.72
C ALA A 32 -0.56 28.12 -11.20
N ALA A 33 0.45 28.83 -10.69
CA ALA A 33 0.57 29.13 -9.27
C ALA A 33 0.71 30.64 -9.08
N HIS A 34 0.10 31.16 -8.03
CA HIS A 34 0.28 32.52 -7.55
C HIS A 34 0.71 32.46 -6.09
N CYS A 35 1.76 33.17 -5.77
CA CYS A 35 2.25 33.33 -4.40
C CYS A 35 2.46 34.79 -4.07
N GLU A 36 1.89 35.24 -2.97
CA GLU A 36 2.11 36.58 -2.41
C GLU A 36 3.11 36.47 -1.25
N ASN A 37 4.27 37.08 -1.40
CA ASN A 37 5.25 37.17 -0.30
C ASN A 37 4.99 38.48 0.47
N ARG A 38 4.67 38.36 1.75
CA ARG A 38 4.39 39.52 2.62
C ARG A 38 5.57 39.89 3.51
N VAL A 39 6.36 38.90 3.96
CA VAL A 39 7.51 39.11 4.86
C VAL A 39 8.54 38.00 4.66
N GLY A 40 9.82 38.39 4.56
CA GLY A 40 10.94 37.43 4.52
C GLY A 40 11.22 36.85 3.15
N GLY A 41 11.78 35.65 3.11
CA GLY A 41 12.06 34.92 1.87
C GLY A 41 10.79 34.37 1.23
N GLY A 42 10.74 34.32 -0.10
CA GLY A 42 9.65 33.72 -0.87
C GLY A 42 10.15 32.53 -1.68
N LEU A 43 9.32 31.50 -1.76
CA LEU A 43 9.55 30.31 -2.59
C LEU A 43 8.25 29.91 -3.27
N VAL A 44 8.33 29.62 -4.56
CA VAL A 44 7.27 28.93 -5.31
C VAL A 44 7.94 27.82 -6.11
N ASP A 45 7.57 26.61 -5.79
CA ASP A 45 7.92 25.43 -6.58
C ASP A 45 6.75 24.47 -6.59
N PHE A 46 6.51 23.80 -7.71
CA PHE A 46 5.45 22.81 -7.82
C PHE A 46 5.76 21.81 -8.93
N GLY A 47 5.30 20.58 -8.74
CA GLY A 47 5.38 19.52 -9.72
C GLY A 47 4.08 18.72 -9.78
N LEU A 48 3.82 18.11 -10.92
CA LEU A 48 2.78 17.11 -11.07
C LEU A 48 3.42 15.73 -11.01
N PHE A 49 2.95 14.93 -10.07
CA PHE A 49 3.40 13.56 -9.89
C PHE A 49 2.23 12.63 -10.17
N ALA A 50 2.47 11.54 -10.87
CA ALA A 50 1.58 10.40 -10.87
C ALA A 50 2.15 9.43 -9.82
N GLU A 51 1.36 9.15 -8.81
CA GLU A 51 1.64 7.98 -7.98
C GLU A 51 1.06 6.78 -8.71
N GLU A 52 1.86 5.75 -8.85
CA GLU A 52 1.31 4.47 -9.24
C GLU A 52 0.26 4.06 -8.22
N PRO A 53 -0.87 3.51 -8.69
CA PRO A 53 -1.83 2.98 -7.75
C PRO A 53 -1.07 2.00 -6.86
N ALA A 54 -1.00 2.29 -5.57
CA ALA A 54 -0.61 1.30 -4.60
C ALA A 54 -1.31 -0.01 -4.96
N MET A 55 -0.61 -1.13 -4.85
CA MET A 55 -1.18 -2.45 -5.14
C MET A 55 -2.65 -2.46 -4.74
N PRO A 56 -3.57 -2.87 -5.60
CA PRO A 56 -4.99 -2.67 -5.38
C PRO A 56 -5.40 -3.28 -4.04
N VAL A 57 -5.71 -2.40 -3.10
CA VAL A 57 -6.20 -2.77 -1.78
C VAL A 57 -7.70 -3.00 -1.90
N GLU A 58 -8.13 -4.19 -1.54
CA GLU A 58 -9.54 -4.51 -1.48
C GLU A 58 -10.09 -4.16 -0.10
N ARG A 59 -11.05 -3.25 -0.07
CA ARG A 59 -11.75 -2.83 1.14
C ARG A 59 -12.84 -3.84 1.47
N VAL A 60 -12.49 -4.91 2.20
CA VAL A 60 -13.42 -5.99 2.53
C VAL A 60 -14.49 -5.51 3.51
N ALA A 61 -14.07 -4.91 4.59
CA ALA A 61 -14.93 -4.33 5.61
C ALA A 61 -14.19 -3.14 6.26
N PRO A 62 -14.14 -1.98 5.59
CA PRO A 62 -13.26 -0.89 5.98
C PRO A 62 -13.62 -0.26 7.32
N ILE A 63 -12.70 0.57 7.84
CA ILE A 63 -12.89 1.40 9.03
C ILE A 63 -14.02 2.41 8.83
N SER A 64 -14.53 2.96 9.93
CA SER A 64 -15.78 3.74 9.92
C SER A 64 -15.70 5.01 9.08
N TYR A 65 -14.56 5.68 9.01
CA TYR A 65 -14.45 6.91 8.23
C TYR A 65 -14.39 6.68 6.71
N GLU A 66 -14.05 5.47 6.26
CA GLU A 66 -14.12 5.09 4.85
C GLU A 66 -15.52 4.59 4.46
N LYS A 67 -16.16 3.85 5.37
CA LYS A 67 -17.51 3.34 5.20
C LYS A 67 -18.13 3.04 6.56
N GLU A 68 -19.27 3.61 6.83
CA GLU A 68 -20.02 3.34 8.05
C GLU A 68 -20.26 1.84 8.26
N TRP A 69 -20.12 1.41 9.51
CA TRP A 69 -20.42 0.04 9.92
C TRP A 69 -21.02 0.01 11.32
N THR A 70 -21.78 -1.04 11.60
CA THR A 70 -22.37 -1.31 12.92
C THR A 70 -21.77 -2.58 13.51
N GLY A 71 -21.69 -2.62 14.83
CA GLY A 71 -21.28 -3.79 15.58
C GLY A 71 -22.03 -3.87 16.89
N ARG A 72 -21.85 -4.97 17.59
CA ARG A 72 -22.38 -5.13 18.94
C ARG A 72 -21.34 -4.75 19.95
N TYR A 73 -21.76 -4.06 21.02
CA TYR A 73 -20.86 -3.63 22.07
C TYR A 73 -21.48 -3.76 23.46
N THR A 74 -20.63 -3.85 24.47
CA THR A 74 -20.99 -3.73 25.88
C THR A 74 -19.92 -2.94 26.63
N MET A 75 -20.34 -2.25 27.68
CA MET A 75 -19.46 -1.56 28.65
C MET A 75 -19.35 -2.33 29.98
N GLU A 76 -20.06 -3.41 30.08
CA GLU A 76 -19.99 -4.33 31.24
C GLU A 76 -19.07 -5.49 30.84
N GLN A 77 -18.31 -6.00 31.84
CA GLN A 77 -17.41 -7.11 31.58
C GLN A 77 -18.19 -8.34 31.10
N PRO A 78 -17.89 -8.83 29.89
CA PRO A 78 -18.58 -9.98 29.32
C PRO A 78 -18.13 -11.30 30.00
N GLN A 79 -18.82 -12.35 29.67
CA GLN A 79 -18.42 -13.72 30.01
C GLN A 79 -17.11 -14.11 29.32
N GLU A 80 -16.44 -15.14 29.81
CA GLU A 80 -15.25 -15.70 29.16
C GLU A 80 -15.52 -16.11 27.70
N ASN A 81 -14.48 -16.06 26.88
CA ASN A 81 -14.53 -16.37 25.45
C ASN A 81 -15.45 -15.44 24.63
N TRP A 82 -15.69 -14.22 25.12
CA TRP A 82 -16.46 -13.20 24.39
C TRP A 82 -15.89 -12.88 22.99
N GLU A 83 -14.62 -13.12 22.76
CA GLU A 83 -13.90 -12.91 21.48
C GLU A 83 -14.12 -14.05 20.49
N ALA A 84 -14.66 -15.19 20.93
CA ALA A 84 -14.85 -16.38 20.09
C ALA A 84 -15.93 -16.16 19.02
N LYS A 85 -15.76 -16.83 17.86
CA LYS A 85 -16.69 -16.72 16.72
C LYS A 85 -18.13 -17.12 17.09
N GLU A 86 -18.28 -18.13 17.96
CA GLU A 86 -19.56 -18.71 18.33
C GLU A 86 -20.19 -18.07 19.57
N PHE A 87 -19.59 -17.03 20.13
CA PHE A 87 -20.14 -16.33 21.31
C PHE A 87 -21.46 -15.66 20.97
N ASP A 88 -22.46 -15.84 21.83
CA ASP A 88 -23.77 -15.20 21.71
C ASP A 88 -23.74 -13.77 22.29
N ASP A 89 -23.64 -12.79 21.41
CA ASP A 89 -23.69 -11.36 21.75
C ASP A 89 -25.07 -10.73 21.56
N SER A 90 -26.13 -11.54 21.44
CA SER A 90 -27.49 -11.07 21.18
C SER A 90 -28.03 -10.11 22.23
N THR A 91 -27.49 -10.17 23.47
CA THR A 91 -27.82 -9.26 24.56
C THR A 91 -27.04 -7.94 24.55
N TRP A 92 -26.01 -7.83 23.71
CA TRP A 92 -25.22 -6.60 23.61
C TRP A 92 -25.98 -5.52 22.83
N THR A 93 -25.59 -4.28 23.06
CA THR A 93 -26.16 -3.15 22.33
C THR A 93 -25.59 -3.05 20.93
N GLU A 94 -26.40 -2.72 19.95
CA GLU A 94 -25.92 -2.37 18.62
C GLU A 94 -25.48 -0.90 18.59
N GLY A 95 -24.31 -0.64 17.99
CA GLY A 95 -23.75 0.70 17.87
C GLY A 95 -23.05 0.91 16.54
N GLN A 96 -23.04 2.15 16.09
CA GLN A 96 -22.33 2.57 14.87
C GLN A 96 -20.89 3.00 15.23
N ALA A 97 -19.92 2.48 14.52
CA ALA A 97 -18.53 2.87 14.69
C ALA A 97 -18.24 4.27 14.10
N ALA A 98 -17.18 4.98 14.54
CA ALA A 98 -16.28 4.62 15.61
C ALA A 98 -16.95 4.78 16.98
N PHE A 99 -16.41 4.04 17.96
CA PHE A 99 -16.80 4.14 19.39
C PHE A 99 -15.79 5.02 20.11
N GLY A 100 -16.21 5.97 20.94
CA GLY A 100 -15.25 6.84 21.63
C GLY A 100 -15.89 8.04 22.32
N THR A 101 -15.06 9.02 22.65
CA THR A 101 -15.46 10.30 23.23
C THR A 101 -15.68 11.37 22.15
N ASP A 102 -16.49 12.39 22.47
CA ASP A 102 -16.91 13.43 21.50
C ASP A 102 -15.77 14.31 20.97
N ASP A 103 -14.62 14.31 21.63
CA ASP A 103 -13.41 15.00 21.18
C ASP A 103 -12.64 14.26 20.09
N GLN A 104 -12.96 12.99 19.85
CA GLN A 104 -12.38 12.18 18.81
C GLN A 104 -13.13 12.33 17.47
N ARG A 105 -12.39 12.19 16.35
CA ARG A 105 -12.99 12.32 15.01
C ARG A 105 -13.82 11.09 14.65
N ASN A 106 -14.96 11.33 13.99
CA ASN A 106 -15.84 10.30 13.43
C ASN A 106 -16.45 9.33 14.47
N VAL A 107 -16.54 9.73 15.73
CA VAL A 107 -17.26 8.95 16.75
C VAL A 107 -18.76 9.05 16.51
N ASN A 108 -19.44 7.91 16.39
CA ASN A 108 -20.88 7.81 16.23
C ASN A 108 -21.56 7.15 17.43
N THR A 109 -20.83 6.31 18.16
CA THR A 109 -21.32 5.73 19.44
C THR A 109 -20.48 6.25 20.59
N PRO A 110 -21.05 7.11 21.46
CA PRO A 110 -20.36 7.61 22.64
C PRO A 110 -20.00 6.50 23.63
N TRP A 111 -18.80 6.57 24.15
CA TRP A 111 -18.30 5.65 25.19
C TRP A 111 -17.56 6.43 26.28
N PHE A 112 -18.05 6.33 27.53
CA PHE A 112 -17.54 7.07 28.69
C PHE A 112 -17.18 6.16 29.89
N SER A 113 -17.33 4.85 29.77
CA SER A 113 -16.93 3.89 30.82
C SER A 113 -15.43 3.59 30.74
N PRO A 114 -14.82 3.02 31.78
CA PRO A 114 -13.41 2.60 31.72
C PRO A 114 -13.11 1.54 30.67
N ASN A 115 -14.10 0.76 30.26
CA ASN A 115 -13.90 -0.34 29.33
C ASN A 115 -15.03 -0.39 28.29
N ILE A 116 -14.68 -0.86 27.10
CA ILE A 116 -15.63 -1.25 26.05
C ILE A 116 -15.18 -2.55 25.39
N TRP A 117 -16.13 -3.40 25.10
CA TRP A 117 -15.96 -4.59 24.28
C TRP A 117 -16.83 -4.42 23.02
N VAL A 118 -16.23 -4.60 21.85
CA VAL A 118 -16.89 -4.41 20.56
C VAL A 118 -16.71 -5.66 19.72
N ARG A 119 -17.75 -6.11 19.04
CA ARG A 119 -17.74 -7.26 18.12
C ARG A 119 -18.34 -6.83 16.80
N ARG A 120 -17.67 -7.22 15.70
CA ARG A 120 -18.12 -7.01 14.33
C ARG A 120 -18.12 -8.33 13.58
N GLU A 121 -19.30 -8.81 13.20
CA GLU A 121 -19.42 -9.97 12.35
C GLU A 121 -19.28 -9.59 10.88
N LEU A 122 -18.55 -10.39 10.11
CA LEU A 122 -18.25 -10.15 8.71
C LEU A 122 -18.64 -11.36 7.86
N THR A 123 -19.14 -11.08 6.65
CA THR A 123 -19.28 -12.05 5.58
C THR A 123 -18.64 -11.47 4.32
N PHE A 124 -17.74 -12.22 3.68
CA PHE A 124 -16.97 -11.77 2.52
C PHE A 124 -16.68 -12.94 1.57
N ASP A 125 -16.09 -12.66 0.41
CA ASP A 125 -15.70 -13.70 -0.54
C ASP A 125 -14.61 -14.59 0.05
N PRO A 126 -14.84 -15.91 0.21
CA PRO A 126 -13.86 -16.86 0.73
C PRO A 126 -12.52 -16.87 -0.03
N ALA A 127 -12.53 -16.52 -1.33
CA ALA A 127 -11.34 -16.46 -2.16
C ALA A 127 -10.30 -15.44 -1.62
N LEU A 128 -10.75 -14.39 -0.93
CA LEU A 128 -9.86 -13.39 -0.34
C LEU A 128 -8.99 -14.00 0.77
N ALA A 129 -9.55 -14.83 1.63
CA ALA A 129 -8.80 -15.49 2.70
C ALA A 129 -7.77 -16.49 2.17
N LYS A 130 -8.03 -17.07 0.99
CA LYS A 130 -7.13 -18.06 0.38
C LYS A 130 -5.98 -17.41 -0.40
N ASN A 131 -6.29 -16.41 -1.22
CA ASN A 131 -5.38 -15.95 -2.29
C ASN A 131 -4.73 -14.60 -1.99
N LYS A 132 -5.15 -13.91 -0.91
CA LYS A 132 -4.66 -12.58 -0.58
C LYS A 132 -4.10 -12.51 0.83
N GLN A 133 -3.23 -11.53 1.06
CA GLN A 133 -2.83 -11.14 2.40
C GLN A 133 -3.97 -10.33 3.03
N LEU A 134 -4.61 -10.90 4.03
CA LEU A 134 -5.57 -10.17 4.85
C LEU A 134 -4.84 -9.36 5.92
N TYR A 135 -5.34 -8.16 6.21
CA TYR A 135 -4.83 -7.34 7.28
C TYR A 135 -5.93 -6.48 7.90
N LEU A 136 -5.72 -6.08 9.15
CA LEU A 136 -6.59 -5.12 9.82
C LEU A 136 -5.93 -3.75 9.83
N ARG A 137 -6.73 -2.70 9.62
CA ARG A 137 -6.43 -1.34 10.06
C ARG A 137 -7.24 -1.07 11.30
N TYR A 138 -6.65 -0.38 12.27
CA TYR A 138 -7.30 -0.09 13.54
C TYR A 138 -6.79 1.20 14.15
N SER A 139 -7.62 1.78 15.01
CA SER A 139 -7.31 2.96 15.83
C SER A 139 -7.80 2.71 17.24
N HIS A 140 -7.05 3.13 18.23
CA HIS A 140 -7.40 2.94 19.65
C HIS A 140 -6.83 4.03 20.55
N ASP A 141 -7.46 4.17 21.73
CA ASP A 141 -7.08 5.05 22.83
C ASP A 141 -7.76 4.51 24.11
N ASP A 142 -7.09 3.98 25.15
CA ASP A 142 -5.67 3.74 25.47
C ASP A 142 -5.22 2.28 25.21
N VAL A 143 -5.33 1.38 26.29
CA VAL A 143 -4.93 -0.05 26.21
C VAL A 143 -5.89 -0.84 25.34
N PHE A 144 -5.33 -1.59 24.39
CA PHE A 144 -6.15 -2.21 23.37
C PHE A 144 -5.80 -3.67 23.11
N GLN A 145 -6.81 -4.47 22.86
CA GLN A 145 -6.70 -5.87 22.43
C GLN A 145 -7.61 -6.09 21.22
N LEU A 146 -7.11 -6.79 20.22
CA LEU A 146 -7.84 -7.10 18.99
C LEU A 146 -7.73 -8.59 18.68
N TYR A 147 -8.85 -9.18 18.34
CA TYR A 147 -9.00 -10.62 18.08
C TYR A 147 -9.68 -10.86 16.75
N VAL A 148 -9.34 -11.97 16.11
CA VAL A 148 -10.04 -12.51 14.93
C VAL A 148 -10.43 -13.94 15.23
N ASN A 149 -11.73 -14.25 15.21
CA ASN A 149 -12.29 -15.57 15.50
C ASN A 149 -11.76 -16.18 16.82
N GLY A 150 -11.62 -15.35 17.88
CA GLY A 150 -11.12 -15.77 19.20
C GLY A 150 -9.60 -15.77 19.34
N MET A 151 -8.85 -15.59 18.25
CA MET A 151 -7.39 -15.56 18.29
C MET A 151 -6.87 -14.13 18.43
N GLN A 152 -6.06 -13.88 19.43
CA GLN A 152 -5.49 -12.56 19.70
C GLN A 152 -4.47 -12.18 18.64
N LEU A 153 -4.67 -11.01 18.01
CA LEU A 153 -3.79 -10.47 16.98
C LEU A 153 -2.98 -9.27 17.48
N VAL A 154 -3.59 -8.43 18.32
CA VAL A 154 -2.95 -7.24 18.90
C VAL A 154 -3.17 -7.21 20.41
N SER A 155 -2.14 -6.78 21.14
CA SER A 155 -2.22 -6.40 22.55
C SER A 155 -1.25 -5.24 22.77
N THR A 156 -1.78 -4.10 23.20
CA THR A 156 -0.97 -2.89 23.44
C THR A 156 -0.83 -2.62 24.94
N GLY A 157 0.13 -1.76 25.26
CA GLY A 157 0.18 -1.12 26.57
C GLY A 157 -0.67 0.14 26.62
N TYR A 158 -0.32 1.04 27.55
CA TYR A 158 -0.93 2.37 27.65
C TYR A 158 -0.38 3.27 26.53
N GLU A 159 -1.12 3.35 25.44
CA GLU A 159 -0.77 4.14 24.27
C GLU A 159 -2.04 4.45 23.46
N TRP A 160 -1.97 5.49 22.64
CA TRP A 160 -3.02 5.88 21.70
C TRP A 160 -2.41 6.01 20.31
N ASN A 161 -3.05 5.39 19.35
CA ASN A 161 -2.58 5.40 17.95
C ASN A 161 -3.75 5.34 16.99
N SER A 162 -3.56 5.98 15.85
CA SER A 162 -4.55 5.98 14.77
C SER A 162 -3.97 5.36 13.51
N ASP A 163 -4.84 4.68 12.75
CA ASP A 163 -4.54 4.13 11.44
C ASP A 163 -3.36 3.13 11.43
N LEU A 164 -3.28 2.34 12.48
CA LEU A 164 -2.33 1.25 12.57
C LEU A 164 -2.74 0.10 11.64
N ARG A 165 -1.75 -0.67 11.22
CA ARG A 165 -1.93 -1.86 10.39
C ARG A 165 -1.30 -3.10 11.06
N VAL A 166 -1.99 -4.24 10.95
CA VAL A 166 -1.47 -5.53 11.34
C VAL A 166 -1.89 -6.61 10.33
N ASN A 167 -0.93 -7.37 9.83
CA ASN A 167 -1.21 -8.48 8.92
C ASN A 167 -1.84 -9.64 9.70
N ILE A 168 -2.84 -10.29 9.09
CA ILE A 168 -3.46 -11.51 9.63
C ILE A 168 -2.56 -12.70 9.23
N PRO A 169 -1.98 -13.43 10.19
CA PRO A 169 -1.20 -14.62 9.90
C PRO A 169 -2.03 -15.70 9.21
N ASP A 170 -1.39 -16.55 8.40
CA ASP A 170 -2.06 -17.63 7.68
C ASP A 170 -2.84 -18.58 8.61
N SER A 171 -2.34 -18.84 9.83
CA SER A 171 -3.04 -19.66 10.83
C SER A 171 -4.40 -19.08 11.26
N ILE A 172 -4.52 -17.75 11.31
CA ILE A 172 -5.78 -17.06 11.58
C ILE A 172 -6.64 -16.99 10.31
N ALA A 173 -6.04 -16.69 9.16
CA ALA A 173 -6.72 -16.66 7.86
C ALA A 173 -7.41 -17.99 7.52
N GLU A 174 -6.80 -19.13 7.91
CA GLU A 174 -7.41 -20.46 7.79
C GLU A 174 -8.80 -20.56 8.45
N THR A 175 -9.01 -19.88 9.59
CA THR A 175 -10.29 -19.86 10.29
C THR A 175 -11.36 -19.02 9.58
N MET A 176 -10.95 -18.27 8.57
CA MET A 176 -11.79 -17.36 7.78
C MET A 176 -12.14 -17.93 6.37
N LYS A 177 -11.70 -19.14 6.05
CA LYS A 177 -11.88 -19.75 4.71
C LYS A 177 -13.32 -19.98 4.30
N ASP A 178 -14.25 -19.97 5.25
CA ASP A 178 -15.69 -20.02 4.99
C ASP A 178 -16.28 -18.64 4.57
N GLY A 179 -15.43 -17.61 4.48
CA GLY A 179 -15.84 -16.24 4.19
C GLY A 179 -16.56 -15.56 5.34
N LYS A 180 -16.38 -16.07 6.57
CA LYS A 180 -16.98 -15.50 7.78
C LYS A 180 -15.90 -15.21 8.83
N ALA A 181 -15.98 -14.06 9.47
CA ALA A 181 -15.11 -13.69 10.56
C ALA A 181 -15.85 -12.88 11.61
N VAL A 182 -15.39 -13.00 12.85
CA VAL A 182 -15.69 -12.07 13.92
C VAL A 182 -14.42 -11.34 14.29
N ILE A 183 -14.44 -10.03 14.17
CA ILE A 183 -13.39 -9.18 14.72
C ILE A 183 -13.90 -8.64 16.04
N ALA A 184 -13.15 -8.88 17.10
CA ALA A 184 -13.52 -8.50 18.46
C ALA A 184 -12.44 -7.63 19.09
N ALA A 185 -12.82 -6.55 19.74
CA ALA A 185 -11.90 -5.60 20.36
C ALA A 185 -12.29 -5.31 21.79
N HIS A 186 -11.30 -5.20 22.67
CA HIS A 186 -11.43 -4.64 24.00
C HIS A 186 -10.53 -3.42 24.12
N CYS A 187 -11.06 -2.34 24.67
CA CYS A 187 -10.31 -1.14 24.96
C CYS A 187 -10.57 -0.68 26.39
N GLU A 188 -9.48 -0.38 27.12
CA GLU A 188 -9.53 0.23 28.46
C GLU A 188 -9.09 1.69 28.33
N ASN A 189 -10.02 2.62 28.59
CA ASN A 189 -9.72 4.05 28.71
C ASN A 189 -9.29 4.36 30.14
N ARG A 190 -8.05 4.81 30.29
CA ARG A 190 -7.47 5.21 31.59
C ARG A 190 -7.51 6.69 31.81
N MET A 191 -7.39 7.51 30.77
CA MET A 191 -7.40 8.95 30.90
C MET A 191 -7.63 9.65 29.56
N GLY A 192 -8.47 10.69 29.54
CA GLY A 192 -8.66 11.56 28.37
C GLY A 192 -9.67 11.05 27.38
N GLY A 193 -9.34 11.15 26.12
CA GLY A 193 -10.16 10.66 25.02
C GLY A 193 -10.20 9.14 24.96
N ALA A 194 -11.18 8.61 24.25
CA ALA A 194 -11.34 7.17 24.01
C ALA A 194 -11.68 6.93 22.55
N LEU A 195 -11.10 5.90 21.93
CA LEU A 195 -11.36 5.56 20.55
C LEU A 195 -11.22 4.07 20.28
N VAL A 196 -12.19 3.50 19.55
CA VAL A 196 -12.08 2.17 18.93
C VAL A 196 -12.67 2.22 17.54
N ASP A 197 -11.85 1.90 16.54
CA ASP A 197 -12.28 1.64 15.17
C ASP A 197 -11.39 0.57 14.54
N PHE A 198 -11.96 -0.29 13.72
CA PHE A 198 -11.19 -1.32 13.01
C PHE A 198 -11.88 -1.78 11.73
N GLY A 199 -11.08 -2.27 10.78
CA GLY A 199 -11.58 -2.74 9.49
C GLY A 199 -10.70 -3.81 8.87
N LEU A 200 -11.29 -4.62 7.98
CA LEU A 200 -10.63 -5.70 7.25
C LEU A 200 -10.34 -5.30 5.81
N TYR A 201 -9.13 -5.58 5.39
CA TYR A 201 -8.62 -5.30 4.06
C TYR A 201 -7.90 -6.53 3.49
N ALA A 202 -7.81 -6.59 2.17
CA ALA A 202 -7.05 -7.60 1.47
C ALA A 202 -6.16 -6.96 0.40
N GLU A 203 -4.97 -7.49 0.22
CA GLU A 203 -4.04 -7.10 -0.83
C GLU A 203 -3.37 -8.33 -1.45
N LEU A 204 -2.65 -8.16 -2.53
CA LEU A 204 -1.88 -9.25 -3.12
C LEU A 204 -0.82 -9.74 -2.11
N LYS A 205 -0.66 -11.05 -1.99
CA LYS A 205 0.44 -11.61 -1.20
C LYS A 205 1.77 -11.20 -1.82
N GLU A 206 2.74 -10.89 -0.96
CA GLU A 206 4.12 -10.73 -1.41
C GLU A 206 4.62 -12.04 -2.03
N ALA A 207 5.41 -11.93 -3.10
CA ALA A 207 6.02 -13.09 -3.71
C ALA A 207 7.16 -13.60 -2.82
N GLU A 208 7.18 -14.88 -2.53
CA GLU A 208 8.25 -15.53 -1.79
C GLU A 208 9.36 -15.99 -2.74
N GLN A 209 10.61 -15.57 -2.50
CA GLN A 209 11.75 -16.09 -3.24
C GLN A 209 12.09 -17.51 -2.75
N THR A 210 11.82 -18.49 -3.61
CA THR A 210 12.05 -19.92 -3.29
C THR A 210 13.42 -20.41 -3.69
N SER A 211 14.05 -19.78 -4.71
CA SER A 211 15.42 -20.13 -5.10
C SER A 211 16.17 -18.98 -5.76
N VAL A 212 17.49 -19.05 -5.72
CA VAL A 212 18.41 -18.27 -6.53
C VAL A 212 19.53 -19.18 -7.03
N ASP A 213 19.82 -19.08 -8.34
CA ASP A 213 20.95 -19.76 -8.98
C ASP A 213 21.82 -18.72 -9.68
N VAL A 214 23.06 -18.55 -9.19
CA VAL A 214 24.02 -17.58 -9.70
C VAL A 214 25.06 -18.27 -10.54
N GLN A 215 25.07 -17.99 -11.83
CA GLN A 215 26.02 -18.48 -12.81
C GLN A 215 26.97 -17.36 -13.27
N ALA A 216 27.98 -17.69 -14.06
CA ALA A 216 29.00 -16.72 -14.47
C ALA A 216 28.44 -15.51 -15.23
N THR A 217 27.39 -15.71 -16.04
CA THR A 217 26.80 -14.67 -16.90
C THR A 217 25.28 -14.52 -16.71
N GLN A 218 24.71 -15.31 -15.81
CA GLN A 218 23.27 -15.34 -15.56
C GLN A 218 22.99 -15.49 -14.07
N THR A 219 21.88 -14.88 -13.65
CA THR A 219 21.31 -15.14 -12.33
C THR A 219 19.83 -15.43 -12.50
N HIS A 220 19.40 -16.57 -11.99
CA HIS A 220 18.02 -17.01 -12.06
C HIS A 220 17.40 -16.95 -10.66
N TYR A 221 16.26 -16.31 -10.56
CA TYR A 221 15.44 -16.27 -9.36
C TYR A 221 14.14 -17.02 -9.61
N THR A 222 13.67 -17.73 -8.62
CA THR A 222 12.32 -18.31 -8.62
C THR A 222 11.54 -17.74 -7.46
N PHE A 223 10.33 -17.29 -7.76
CA PHE A 223 9.39 -16.75 -6.77
C PHE A 223 8.08 -17.54 -6.85
N GLU A 224 7.43 -17.70 -5.73
CA GLU A 224 6.04 -18.13 -5.64
C GLU A 224 5.17 -16.97 -5.18
N CYS A 225 4.08 -16.71 -5.90
CA CYS A 225 3.08 -15.70 -5.58
C CYS A 225 1.70 -16.37 -5.60
N GLY A 226 1.27 -16.86 -4.46
CA GLY A 226 0.08 -17.71 -4.38
C GLY A 226 0.24 -18.98 -5.22
N ASP A 227 -0.69 -19.21 -6.15
CA ASP A 227 -0.69 -20.39 -7.03
C ASP A 227 0.10 -20.17 -8.36
N VAL A 228 1.00 -19.16 -8.41
CA VAL A 228 1.81 -18.85 -9.60
C VAL A 228 3.30 -18.84 -9.27
N GLU A 229 4.09 -19.59 -10.04
CA GLU A 229 5.55 -19.54 -10.03
C GLU A 229 6.02 -18.47 -11.05
N LEU A 230 6.92 -17.57 -10.64
CA LEU A 230 7.62 -16.64 -11.49
C LEU A 230 9.10 -16.98 -11.51
N LYS A 231 9.64 -17.26 -12.70
CA LYS A 231 11.09 -17.34 -12.94
C LYS A 231 11.56 -16.05 -13.57
N LEU A 232 12.54 -15.41 -12.95
CA LEU A 232 13.17 -14.18 -13.41
C LEU A 232 14.65 -14.45 -13.68
N SER A 233 15.13 -14.09 -14.88
CA SER A 233 16.52 -14.32 -15.28
C SER A 233 17.16 -13.01 -15.72
N PHE A 234 18.29 -12.69 -15.11
CA PHE A 234 19.18 -11.61 -15.52
C PHE A 234 20.35 -12.21 -16.29
N THR A 235 20.58 -11.75 -17.49
CA THR A 235 21.63 -12.25 -18.37
C THR A 235 22.53 -11.11 -18.84
N ALA A 236 23.83 -11.24 -18.54
CA ALA A 236 24.88 -10.38 -19.09
C ALA A 236 25.67 -11.18 -20.13
N PRO A 237 25.56 -10.89 -21.44
CA PRO A 237 26.18 -11.72 -22.48
C PRO A 237 27.69 -11.44 -22.56
N TYR A 238 28.48 -12.08 -21.72
CA TYR A 238 29.94 -12.07 -21.78
C TYR A 238 30.43 -13.17 -22.73
N LEU A 239 30.45 -12.90 -24.04
CA LEU A 239 30.92 -13.82 -25.05
C LEU A 239 32.39 -13.48 -25.34
N LEU A 240 33.32 -14.23 -24.78
CA LEU A 240 34.76 -14.00 -24.90
C LEU A 240 35.29 -14.11 -26.35
N ASP A 241 34.59 -14.86 -27.19
CA ASP A 241 34.93 -15.08 -28.60
C ASP A 241 34.28 -14.02 -29.53
N ASP A 242 33.43 -13.15 -28.99
CA ASP A 242 32.76 -12.08 -29.70
C ASP A 242 32.95 -10.73 -28.97
N LEU A 243 34.05 -10.06 -29.29
CA LEU A 243 34.42 -8.79 -28.68
C LEU A 243 33.42 -7.66 -28.99
N GLU A 244 32.71 -7.74 -30.09
CA GLU A 244 31.68 -6.74 -30.43
C GLU A 244 30.49 -6.86 -29.50
N THR A 245 30.00 -8.06 -29.27
CA THR A 245 28.90 -8.32 -28.31
C THR A 245 29.36 -8.07 -26.86
N LEU A 246 30.59 -8.45 -26.51
CA LEU A 246 31.17 -8.18 -25.20
C LEU A 246 31.25 -6.69 -24.89
N ALA A 247 31.56 -5.86 -25.88
CA ALA A 247 31.69 -4.40 -25.72
C ALA A 247 30.31 -3.69 -25.61
N ARG A 248 29.21 -4.36 -25.90
CA ARG A 248 27.86 -3.79 -25.78
C ARG A 248 27.41 -3.82 -24.35
N PRO A 249 27.08 -2.67 -23.72
CA PRO A 249 26.57 -2.62 -22.36
C PRO A 249 25.09 -3.03 -22.33
N VAL A 250 24.76 -4.25 -22.75
CA VAL A 250 23.39 -4.74 -22.83
C VAL A 250 23.21 -5.89 -21.85
N ASN A 251 22.18 -5.78 -21.00
CA ASN A 251 21.72 -6.83 -20.14
C ASN A 251 20.29 -7.21 -20.53
N TYR A 252 19.96 -8.49 -20.41
CA TYR A 252 18.62 -8.99 -20.67
C TYR A 252 17.96 -9.36 -19.35
N ILE A 253 16.69 -9.01 -19.25
CA ILE A 253 15.82 -9.48 -18.18
C ILE A 253 14.70 -10.24 -18.85
N SER A 254 14.57 -11.52 -18.52
CA SER A 254 13.51 -12.37 -19.02
C SER A 254 12.72 -12.99 -17.88
N TYR A 255 11.46 -13.26 -18.12
CA TYR A 255 10.60 -13.89 -17.12
C TYR A 255 9.74 -14.98 -17.75
N GLN A 256 9.32 -15.91 -16.90
CA GLN A 256 8.36 -16.96 -17.22
C GLN A 256 7.42 -17.12 -16.04
N ALA A 257 6.10 -17.04 -16.28
CA ALA A 257 5.09 -17.36 -15.30
C ALA A 257 4.50 -18.75 -15.57
N LYS A 258 4.20 -19.49 -14.50
CA LYS A 258 3.62 -20.83 -14.56
C LYS A 258 2.58 -20.99 -13.45
N ALA A 259 1.38 -21.45 -13.80
CA ALA A 259 0.39 -21.86 -12.83
C ALA A 259 0.83 -23.13 -12.10
N LEU A 260 0.70 -23.17 -10.79
CA LEU A 260 1.02 -24.31 -9.94
C LEU A 260 -0.21 -25.19 -9.66
N ASP A 261 -1.41 -24.62 -9.76
CA ASP A 261 -2.68 -25.29 -9.47
C ASP A 261 -3.40 -25.84 -10.73
N GLY A 262 -2.77 -25.68 -11.90
CA GLY A 262 -3.31 -26.14 -13.19
C GLY A 262 -4.50 -25.33 -13.72
N LYS A 263 -4.78 -24.15 -13.16
CA LYS A 263 -5.81 -23.23 -13.62
C LYS A 263 -5.22 -22.06 -14.41
N GLU A 264 -6.08 -21.31 -15.07
CA GLU A 264 -5.70 -20.03 -15.70
C GLU A 264 -5.64 -18.93 -14.64
N HIS A 265 -4.58 -18.10 -14.72
CA HIS A 265 -4.35 -16.93 -13.88
C HIS A 265 -4.03 -15.72 -14.74
N ASP A 266 -4.64 -14.58 -14.43
CA ASP A 266 -4.23 -13.31 -14.99
C ASP A 266 -2.92 -12.87 -14.32
N VAL A 267 -1.86 -12.79 -15.09
CA VAL A 267 -0.53 -12.40 -14.59
C VAL A 267 -0.07 -11.14 -15.28
N ALA A 268 0.29 -10.14 -14.47
CA ALA A 268 0.97 -8.94 -14.93
C ALA A 268 2.35 -8.84 -14.28
N VAL A 269 3.37 -8.54 -15.06
CA VAL A 269 4.71 -8.28 -14.55
C VAL A 269 4.98 -6.79 -14.68
N TYR A 270 5.17 -6.13 -13.55
CA TYR A 270 5.58 -4.75 -13.46
C TYR A 270 7.09 -4.68 -13.25
N PHE A 271 7.77 -3.83 -14.03
CA PHE A 271 9.20 -3.61 -13.92
C PHE A 271 9.49 -2.12 -13.87
N GLU A 272 10.19 -1.69 -12.82
CA GLU A 272 10.58 -0.31 -12.61
C GLU A 272 12.09 -0.18 -12.43
N ILE A 273 12.67 0.87 -12.99
CA ILE A 273 14.04 1.29 -12.74
C ILE A 273 14.03 2.75 -12.32
N ASP A 274 14.59 3.04 -11.14
CA ASP A 274 14.83 4.41 -10.71
C ASP A 274 16.07 4.99 -11.43
N PRO A 275 15.89 5.93 -12.38
CA PRO A 275 17.00 6.51 -13.12
C PRO A 275 17.93 7.35 -12.23
N HIS A 276 17.48 7.81 -11.06
CA HIS A 276 18.27 8.63 -10.16
C HIS A 276 19.40 7.84 -9.49
N LYS A 277 19.28 6.52 -9.38
CA LYS A 277 20.34 5.65 -8.85
C LYS A 277 21.52 5.49 -9.82
N ALA A 278 21.29 5.67 -11.10
CA ALA A 278 22.32 5.56 -12.14
C ALA A 278 22.94 6.90 -12.53
N PHE A 279 22.25 8.01 -12.27
CA PHE A 279 22.64 9.33 -12.76
C PHE A 279 22.37 10.44 -11.72
N ARG A 280 23.04 11.59 -11.86
CA ARG A 280 22.83 12.75 -10.98
C ARG A 280 21.52 13.49 -11.32
N ALA A 281 20.94 14.18 -10.35
CA ALA A 281 19.66 14.90 -10.46
C ALA A 281 19.56 15.82 -11.70
N GLY A 282 18.35 15.95 -12.24
CA GLY A 282 18.03 16.89 -13.34
C GLY A 282 17.87 16.26 -14.72
N GLN A 283 17.48 14.99 -14.80
CA GLN A 283 17.36 14.27 -16.06
C GLN A 283 15.93 14.05 -16.51
N SER A 284 15.70 14.13 -17.81
CA SER A 284 14.41 13.80 -18.41
C SER A 284 14.37 12.33 -18.83
N THR A 285 13.23 11.70 -18.59
CA THR A 285 12.91 10.37 -19.12
C THR A 285 11.96 10.53 -20.31
N GLN A 286 12.26 9.87 -21.40
CA GLN A 286 11.43 9.84 -22.61
C GLN A 286 11.00 8.41 -22.89
N MET A 287 9.71 8.22 -23.15
CA MET A 287 9.16 6.96 -23.63
C MET A 287 8.78 7.10 -25.09
N TYR A 288 9.09 6.10 -25.90
CA TYR A 288 8.74 6.06 -27.32
C TYR A 288 8.59 4.63 -27.81
N GLU A 289 7.81 4.44 -28.85
CA GLU A 289 7.64 3.16 -29.53
C GLU A 289 8.44 3.15 -30.81
N LYS A 290 9.17 2.10 -31.06
CA LYS A 290 9.91 1.88 -32.31
C LYS A 290 9.92 0.38 -32.64
N ASP A 291 9.53 0.06 -33.87
CA ASP A 291 9.53 -1.32 -34.40
C ASP A 291 8.72 -2.31 -33.52
N GLY A 292 7.61 -1.85 -32.91
CA GLY A 292 6.77 -2.64 -32.01
C GLY A 292 7.37 -2.83 -30.61
N LEU A 293 8.45 -2.13 -30.28
CA LEU A 293 9.09 -2.14 -28.97
C LEU A 293 8.81 -0.84 -28.22
N TYR A 294 8.47 -0.94 -26.97
CA TYR A 294 8.40 0.19 -26.04
C TYR A 294 9.79 0.46 -25.50
N LEU A 295 10.27 1.67 -25.70
CA LEU A 295 11.61 2.10 -25.33
C LEU A 295 11.53 3.25 -24.33
N MET A 296 12.32 3.15 -23.26
CA MET A 296 12.50 4.22 -22.29
C MET A 296 13.95 4.68 -22.35
N LYS A 297 14.16 5.97 -22.55
CA LYS A 297 15.48 6.61 -22.53
C LYS A 297 15.53 7.61 -21.39
N SER A 298 16.50 7.42 -20.49
CA SER A 298 16.80 8.37 -19.42
C SER A 298 18.29 8.71 -19.46
N GLY A 299 18.64 9.98 -19.28
CA GLY A 299 20.02 10.40 -19.26
C GLY A 299 20.24 11.85 -19.71
N GLN A 300 21.44 12.36 -19.51
CA GLN A 300 21.88 13.66 -20.02
C GLN A 300 22.54 13.47 -21.38
N GLU A 301 22.35 14.41 -22.31
CA GLU A 301 23.08 14.45 -23.60
C GLU A 301 24.56 14.93 -23.40
N ILE A 302 25.25 14.37 -22.41
CA ILE A 302 26.64 14.75 -22.10
C ILE A 302 27.60 14.43 -23.26
N LEU A 303 27.28 13.41 -24.04
CA LEU A 303 28.10 13.00 -25.19
C LEU A 303 28.25 14.10 -26.28
N LYS A 304 27.29 14.98 -26.43
CA LYS A 304 27.41 16.10 -27.38
C LYS A 304 28.48 17.11 -26.99
N LEU A 305 28.63 17.37 -25.71
CA LEU A 305 29.63 18.33 -25.19
C LEU A 305 31.08 17.82 -25.36
N TRP A 306 31.30 16.53 -25.29
CA TRP A 306 32.63 15.94 -25.46
C TRP A 306 33.04 15.86 -26.93
N VAL A 307 32.14 15.51 -27.83
CA VAL A 307 32.39 15.42 -29.27
C VAL A 307 32.67 16.81 -29.88
N ASP A 308 31.93 17.84 -29.44
CA ASP A 308 32.12 19.20 -29.94
C ASP A 308 33.44 19.82 -29.46
N LYS A 309 33.97 19.46 -28.27
CA LYS A 309 35.28 19.91 -27.79
C LYS A 309 36.45 19.27 -28.52
N GLU A 310 36.33 18.01 -28.95
CA GLU A 310 37.39 17.37 -29.75
C GLU A 310 37.45 17.90 -31.21
N LYS A 311 36.33 18.38 -31.77
CA LYS A 311 36.32 18.95 -33.10
C LYS A 311 36.97 20.33 -33.23
N ASP A 312 37.00 21.09 -32.14
CA ASP A 312 37.57 22.44 -32.12
C ASP A 312 39.07 22.51 -31.81
N GLY A 313 39.75 21.36 -31.63
CA GLY A 313 41.19 21.27 -31.56
C GLY A 313 41.84 22.18 -30.48
N ARG A 314 41.14 22.41 -29.37
CA ARG A 314 41.69 23.21 -28.23
C ARG A 314 41.59 22.46 -26.92
#